data_7f53a1ccb1e0ff0040749ac97ff7cc5f
#
_entry.id   7f53a1ccb1e0ff0040749ac97ff7cc5f
#
_cell.length_a   1.000
_cell.length_b   1.000
_cell.length_c   1.000
_cell.angle_alpha   90.00
_cell.angle_beta   90.00
_cell.angle_gamma   90.00
#
_symmetry.space_group_name_H-M   'P 1'
#
loop_
_entity.id
_entity.type
_entity.pdbx_description
1 polymer ?
#
loop_
_entity_poly.entity_id
_entity_poly.type
_entity_poly.pdbx_seq_one_letter_code
_entity_poly.pdbx_strand_id
1 'polypeptide(L)'
;MVATAPPGQRWLLIEREGAWPSRALDVFDPFEAHALSQKAAAYEARISLIRRPGRHPRTPGPFRWAIADIRPGHEGIRWNLGESLEEVLADNWHVEPGGDPVAIVCAHSKHDVCCALRGRPVAAAVEPMWPGQVWECSHLGGDRFAATMVLLPHGLSFGRVDAGSGFEILDAYHRGEVLSAHLRGR
;
A
#
# COMPACT_ATOMS: atom_id res chain seq x y z
N MET A 1 8.97 10.73 -15.18
CA MET A 1 8.65 10.51 -13.75
C MET A 1 9.70 9.65 -13.03
N VAL A 2 10.73 9.23 -13.73
CA VAL A 2 11.78 8.33 -13.20
C VAL A 2 12.44 8.92 -11.94
N ALA A 3 12.85 8.06 -11.01
CA ALA A 3 13.49 8.41 -9.74
C ALA A 3 12.63 9.29 -8.79
N THR A 4 11.31 9.12 -8.81
CA THR A 4 10.38 9.83 -7.91
C THR A 4 9.58 8.85 -7.03
N ALA A 5 9.98 7.59 -6.97
CA ALA A 5 9.43 6.61 -6.04
C ALA A 5 9.68 7.06 -4.59
N PRO A 6 8.75 6.82 -3.68
CA PRO A 6 8.96 7.14 -2.27
C PRO A 6 10.07 6.23 -1.70
N PRO A 7 10.99 6.78 -0.88
CA PRO A 7 12.04 5.98 -0.27
C PRO A 7 11.48 5.02 0.77
N GLY A 8 12.17 3.92 1.02
CA GLY A 8 11.83 2.89 2.00
C GLY A 8 12.32 1.53 1.54
N GLN A 9 12.66 0.68 2.49
CA GLN A 9 13.12 -0.69 2.21
C GLN A 9 12.05 -1.72 2.52
N ARG A 10 11.08 -1.34 3.35
CA ARG A 10 9.96 -2.19 3.75
C ARG A 10 8.65 -1.41 3.80
N TRP A 11 7.56 -2.15 3.80
CA TRP A 11 6.21 -1.61 3.95
C TRP A 11 5.47 -2.36 5.04
N LEU A 12 4.89 -1.60 5.97
CA LEU A 12 3.88 -2.08 6.89
C LEU A 12 2.51 -1.66 6.37
N LEU A 13 1.69 -2.61 6.04
CA LEU A 13 0.30 -2.41 5.62
C LEU A 13 -0.62 -2.76 6.79
N ILE A 14 -1.52 -1.86 7.18
CA ILE A 14 -2.48 -2.09 8.27
C ILE A 14 -3.89 -1.79 7.76
N GLU A 15 -4.75 -2.79 7.80
CA GLU A 15 -6.15 -2.64 7.39
C GLU A 15 -6.89 -1.74 8.38
N ARG A 16 -7.46 -0.65 7.84
CA ARG A 16 -8.31 0.28 8.58
C ARG A 16 -9.42 0.79 7.67
N GLU A 17 -10.62 0.28 7.92
CA GLU A 17 -11.82 0.69 7.21
C GLU A 17 -12.24 2.12 7.56
N GLY A 18 -13.04 2.71 6.68
CA GLY A 18 -13.56 4.06 6.86
C GLY A 18 -12.65 5.16 6.31
N ALA A 19 -12.93 6.40 6.70
CA ALA A 19 -12.17 7.56 6.26
C ALA A 19 -10.94 7.77 7.15
N TRP A 20 -9.78 7.93 6.53
CA TRP A 20 -8.54 8.27 7.24
C TRP A 20 -8.43 9.77 7.47
N PRO A 21 -7.93 10.23 8.64
CA PRO A 21 -7.61 11.63 8.91
C PRO A 21 -6.48 12.13 7.98
N SER A 22 -6.23 13.45 7.93
CA SER A 22 -5.20 14.03 7.05
C SER A 22 -3.81 13.43 7.29
N ARG A 23 -3.47 13.17 8.54
CA ARG A 23 -2.36 12.31 8.94
C ARG A 23 -2.92 10.92 9.19
N ALA A 24 -2.57 9.95 8.36
CA ALA A 24 -3.17 8.62 8.41
C ALA A 24 -3.08 7.95 9.79
N LEU A 25 -1.97 8.13 10.48
CA LEU A 25 -1.73 7.50 11.79
C LEU A 25 -2.54 8.12 12.93
N ASP A 26 -3.15 9.30 12.76
CA ASP A 26 -4.05 9.89 13.76
C ASP A 26 -5.36 9.09 13.94
N VAL A 27 -5.51 8.01 13.21
CA VAL A 27 -6.59 7.01 13.42
C VAL A 27 -6.35 6.15 14.65
N PHE A 28 -5.12 6.09 15.12
CA PHE A 28 -4.68 5.35 16.29
C PHE A 28 -4.57 6.27 17.51
N ASP A 29 -4.52 5.68 18.70
CA ASP A 29 -4.10 6.41 19.88
C ASP A 29 -2.70 7.04 19.67
N PRO A 30 -2.43 8.25 20.20
CA PRO A 30 -1.13 8.90 20.02
C PRO A 30 0.07 8.07 20.47
N PHE A 31 -0.09 7.25 21.50
CA PHE A 31 0.96 6.38 22.01
C PHE A 31 1.25 5.24 21.02
N GLU A 32 0.20 4.61 20.51
CA GLU A 32 0.28 3.57 19.48
C GLU A 32 0.89 4.11 18.19
N ALA A 33 0.42 5.28 17.73
CA ALA A 33 0.95 5.94 16.53
C ALA A 33 2.44 6.25 16.66
N HIS A 34 2.87 6.71 17.84
CA HIS A 34 4.27 6.97 18.12
C HIS A 34 5.11 5.67 18.12
N ALA A 35 4.65 4.64 18.81
CA ALA A 35 5.33 3.33 18.87
C ALA A 35 5.48 2.71 17.46
N LEU A 36 4.41 2.74 16.65
CA LEU A 36 4.46 2.30 15.26
C LEU A 36 5.49 3.08 14.44
N SER A 37 5.51 4.40 14.60
CA SER A 37 6.43 5.27 13.87
C SER A 37 7.89 4.99 14.26
N GLN A 38 8.18 4.79 15.54
CA GLN A 38 9.52 4.44 16.03
C GLN A 38 9.98 3.10 15.47
N LYS A 39 9.11 2.09 15.55
CA LYS A 39 9.43 0.77 15.01
C LYS A 39 9.64 0.80 13.50
N ALA A 40 8.74 1.49 12.77
CA ALA A 40 8.89 1.64 11.33
C ALA A 40 10.20 2.32 10.94
N ALA A 41 10.60 3.35 11.66
CA ALA A 41 11.89 4.01 11.45
C ALA A 41 13.08 3.05 11.66
N ALA A 42 13.05 2.23 12.72
CA ALA A 42 14.10 1.25 13.01
C ALA A 42 14.22 0.16 11.93
N TYR A 43 13.13 -0.15 11.23
CA TYR A 43 13.09 -1.13 10.14
C TYR A 43 13.17 -0.50 8.75
N GLU A 44 13.36 0.81 8.63
CA GLU A 44 13.29 1.57 7.38
C GLU A 44 12.00 1.29 6.60
N ALA A 45 10.90 1.10 7.36
CA ALA A 45 9.60 0.74 6.82
C ALA A 45 8.70 1.95 6.63
N ARG A 46 7.92 1.95 5.56
CA ARG A 46 6.81 2.87 5.34
C ARG A 46 5.53 2.26 5.90
N ILE A 47 4.74 3.04 6.60
CA ILE A 47 3.42 2.62 7.05
C ILE A 47 2.38 3.11 6.05
N SER A 48 1.52 2.21 5.59
CA SER A 48 0.32 2.54 4.83
C SER A 48 -0.90 1.87 5.46
N LEU A 49 -1.92 2.68 5.72
CA LEU A 49 -3.24 2.14 6.02
C LEU A 49 -3.86 1.66 4.71
N ILE A 50 -4.51 0.51 4.75
CA ILE A 50 -5.16 -0.09 3.60
C ILE A 50 -6.61 -0.42 3.90
N ARG A 51 -7.44 -0.52 2.84
CA ARG A 51 -8.80 -1.04 2.91
C ARG A 51 -9.20 -1.62 1.56
N ARG A 52 -10.23 -2.43 1.54
CA ARG A 52 -10.76 -2.97 0.28
C ARG A 52 -11.31 -1.86 -0.60
N PRO A 53 -11.18 -1.98 -1.95
CA PRO A 53 -11.85 -1.07 -2.87
C PRO A 53 -13.36 -1.07 -2.68
N GLY A 54 -13.98 0.10 -2.77
CA GLY A 54 -15.43 0.25 -2.60
C GLY A 54 -15.84 0.73 -1.20
N ARG A 55 -17.12 0.52 -0.88
CA ARG A 55 -17.69 0.87 0.43
C ARG A 55 -17.88 -0.40 1.25
N HIS A 56 -17.07 -0.57 2.25
CA HIS A 56 -17.23 -1.63 3.24
C HIS A 56 -17.59 -1.01 4.59
N PRO A 57 -18.64 -1.51 5.26
CA PRO A 57 -18.93 -1.09 6.63
C PRO A 57 -17.78 -1.52 7.53
N ARG A 58 -17.45 -0.66 8.50
CA ARG A 58 -16.46 -1.01 9.51
C ARG A 58 -17.00 -2.17 10.35
N THR A 59 -16.36 -3.31 10.24
CA THR A 59 -16.71 -4.49 11.03
C THR A 59 -15.76 -4.56 12.23
N PRO A 60 -16.28 -4.60 13.49
CA PRO A 60 -15.43 -4.90 14.63
C PRO A 60 -14.84 -6.31 14.50
N GLY A 61 -13.59 -6.47 14.85
CA GLY A 61 -12.92 -7.76 14.81
C GLY A 61 -11.48 -7.65 14.34
N PRO A 62 -10.85 -8.79 14.09
CA PRO A 62 -9.47 -8.85 13.65
C PRO A 62 -9.29 -8.12 12.32
N PHE A 63 -8.14 -7.46 12.18
CA PHE A 63 -7.76 -6.74 10.97
C PHE A 63 -6.56 -7.43 10.30
N ARG A 64 -6.46 -7.27 8.99
CA ARG A 64 -5.30 -7.76 8.25
C ARG A 64 -4.16 -6.75 8.35
N TRP A 65 -2.96 -7.27 8.44
CA TRP A 65 -1.75 -6.47 8.29
C TRP A 65 -0.68 -7.28 7.56
N ALA A 66 0.23 -6.59 6.92
CA ALA A 66 1.32 -7.24 6.20
C ALA A 66 2.63 -6.48 6.35
N ILE A 67 3.72 -7.22 6.32
CA ILE A 67 5.06 -6.70 6.08
C ILE A 67 5.47 -7.11 4.69
N ALA A 68 5.97 -6.15 3.90
CA ALA A 68 6.66 -6.41 2.65
C ALA A 68 8.10 -5.92 2.73
N ASP A 69 9.05 -6.76 2.38
CA ASP A 69 10.44 -6.40 2.17
C ASP A 69 10.64 -6.18 0.67
N ILE A 70 11.10 -4.99 0.30
CA ILE A 70 11.29 -4.64 -1.11
C ILE A 70 12.77 -4.55 -1.50
N ARG A 71 13.68 -4.95 -0.61
CA ARG A 71 15.10 -4.94 -0.90
C ARG A 71 15.46 -5.93 -2.00
N PRO A 72 16.36 -5.58 -2.94
CA PRO A 72 16.79 -6.49 -3.99
C PRO A 72 17.31 -7.82 -3.45
N GLY A 73 16.73 -8.93 -3.94
CA GLY A 73 17.05 -10.29 -3.51
C GLY A 73 16.38 -10.74 -2.20
N HIS A 74 15.55 -9.89 -1.60
CA HIS A 74 14.79 -10.19 -0.37
C HIS A 74 13.29 -9.95 -0.56
N GLU A 75 12.85 -9.72 -1.79
CA GLU A 75 11.47 -9.35 -2.08
C GLU A 75 10.49 -10.38 -1.55
N GLY A 76 9.70 -10.00 -0.59
CA GLY A 76 8.70 -10.86 0.02
C GLY A 76 7.58 -10.07 0.68
N ILE A 77 6.43 -10.72 0.84
CA ILE A 77 5.29 -10.18 1.58
C ILE A 77 4.67 -11.26 2.46
N ARG A 78 4.47 -10.93 3.73
CA ARG A 78 3.83 -11.82 4.70
C ARG A 78 2.59 -11.15 5.28
N TRP A 79 1.46 -11.82 5.13
CA TRP A 79 0.18 -11.40 5.69
C TRP A 79 -0.07 -12.03 7.05
N ASN A 80 -0.71 -11.26 7.92
CA ASN A 80 -1.11 -11.68 9.26
C ASN A 80 -2.54 -11.19 9.53
N LEU A 81 -3.16 -11.81 10.51
CA LEU A 81 -4.40 -11.38 11.11
C LEU A 81 -4.08 -10.99 12.56
N GLY A 82 -4.52 -9.83 13.01
CA GLY A 82 -4.27 -9.32 14.36
C GLY A 82 -5.52 -8.72 14.96
N GLU A 83 -5.65 -8.79 16.27
CA GLU A 83 -6.75 -8.18 17.01
C GLU A 83 -6.35 -6.82 17.61
N SER A 84 -5.05 -6.60 17.81
CA SER A 84 -4.50 -5.37 18.39
C SER A 84 -3.24 -4.89 17.70
N LEU A 85 -2.90 -3.60 17.89
CA LEU A 85 -1.63 -3.06 17.42
C LEU A 85 -0.43 -3.57 18.25
N GLU A 86 -0.66 -4.05 19.46
CA GLU A 86 0.38 -4.67 20.27
C GLU A 86 0.97 -5.89 19.58
N GLU A 87 0.14 -6.70 18.90
CA GLU A 87 0.60 -7.84 18.12
C GLU A 87 1.49 -7.40 16.96
N VAL A 88 1.10 -6.32 16.25
CA VAL A 88 1.92 -5.73 15.17
C VAL A 88 3.25 -5.21 15.72
N LEU A 89 3.23 -4.60 16.91
CA LEU A 89 4.43 -4.08 17.57
C LEU A 89 5.31 -5.19 18.15
N ALA A 90 4.75 -6.31 18.60
CA ALA A 90 5.50 -7.44 19.13
C ALA A 90 6.18 -8.30 18.04
N ASP A 91 5.63 -8.31 16.83
CA ASP A 91 6.16 -9.07 15.70
C ASP A 91 7.57 -8.59 15.30
N ASN A 92 8.43 -9.48 14.85
CA ASN A 92 9.81 -9.16 14.45
C ASN A 92 9.92 -8.56 13.04
N TRP A 93 8.82 -8.43 12.32
CA TRP A 93 8.73 -7.95 10.95
C TRP A 93 9.69 -8.65 9.96
N HIS A 94 9.99 -9.92 10.24
CA HIS A 94 10.77 -10.74 9.32
C HIS A 94 9.89 -11.26 8.19
N VAL A 95 10.43 -11.25 6.98
CA VAL A 95 9.75 -11.73 5.77
C VAL A 95 10.72 -12.59 4.97
N GLU A 96 10.31 -13.80 4.66
CA GLU A 96 10.99 -14.64 3.69
C GLU A 96 10.67 -14.18 2.26
N PRO A 97 11.60 -14.32 1.32
CA PRO A 97 11.33 -14.01 -0.09
C PRO A 97 10.12 -14.76 -0.64
N GLY A 98 9.27 -14.05 -1.40
CA GLY A 98 8.07 -14.62 -2.02
C GLY A 98 6.76 -14.06 -1.45
N GLY A 99 5.69 -14.83 -1.61
CA GLY A 99 4.32 -14.42 -1.28
C GLY A 99 3.59 -13.78 -2.47
N ASP A 100 2.25 -13.78 -2.39
CA ASP A 100 1.41 -13.26 -3.47
C ASP A 100 1.52 -11.75 -3.58
N PRO A 101 1.75 -11.21 -4.78
CA PRO A 101 1.88 -9.78 -4.97
C PRO A 101 0.58 -9.05 -4.70
N VAL A 102 0.69 -7.78 -4.31
CA VAL A 102 -0.46 -6.91 -4.12
C VAL A 102 -0.24 -5.55 -4.77
N ALA A 103 -1.33 -4.96 -5.25
CA ALA A 103 -1.38 -3.60 -5.72
C ALA A 103 -2.01 -2.70 -4.65
N ILE A 104 -1.30 -1.67 -4.22
CA ILE A 104 -1.84 -0.63 -3.34
C ILE A 104 -2.01 0.67 -4.13
N VAL A 105 -3.22 1.24 -4.14
CA VAL A 105 -3.57 2.43 -4.90
C VAL A 105 -3.92 3.55 -3.94
N CYS A 106 -3.27 4.71 -4.08
CA CYS A 106 -3.52 5.87 -3.22
C CYS A 106 -4.95 6.38 -3.38
N ALA A 107 -5.70 6.40 -2.27
CA ALA A 107 -7.10 6.86 -2.22
C ALA A 107 -7.39 7.80 -1.03
N HIS A 108 -6.38 8.48 -0.52
CA HIS A 108 -6.42 9.28 0.71
C HIS A 108 -6.99 10.68 0.48
N SER A 109 -8.31 10.83 0.51
CA SER A 109 -9.02 12.08 0.16
C SER A 109 -8.73 13.27 1.10
N LYS A 110 -8.56 13.01 2.40
CA LYS A 110 -8.28 14.08 3.38
C LYS A 110 -6.84 14.57 3.35
N HIS A 111 -5.93 13.82 2.75
CA HIS A 111 -4.57 14.26 2.48
C HIS A 111 -4.52 15.07 1.18
N ASP A 112 -5.05 14.50 0.09
CA ASP A 112 -5.21 15.14 -1.21
C ASP A 112 -6.44 14.58 -1.94
N VAL A 113 -7.32 15.46 -2.36
CA VAL A 113 -8.58 15.09 -3.06
C VAL A 113 -8.29 14.37 -4.38
N CYS A 114 -7.20 14.76 -5.10
CA CYS A 114 -6.80 14.11 -6.36
C CYS A 114 -6.48 12.63 -6.17
N CYS A 115 -5.92 12.24 -5.01
CA CYS A 115 -5.63 10.84 -4.69
C CYS A 115 -6.91 9.99 -4.70
N ALA A 116 -7.99 10.50 -4.08
CA ALA A 116 -9.25 9.76 -4.04
C ALA A 116 -10.02 9.82 -5.37
N LEU A 117 -10.08 11.00 -6.00
CA LEU A 117 -10.81 11.17 -7.26
C LEU A 117 -10.23 10.31 -8.39
N ARG A 118 -8.93 10.13 -8.43
CA ARG A 118 -8.25 9.36 -9.48
C ARG A 118 -7.94 7.92 -9.03
N GLY A 119 -7.56 7.71 -7.77
CA GLY A 119 -7.13 6.41 -7.28
C GLY A 119 -8.26 5.41 -7.09
N ARG A 120 -9.41 5.83 -6.53
CA ARG A 120 -10.54 4.91 -6.32
C ARG A 120 -11.08 4.28 -7.61
N PRO A 121 -11.28 5.03 -8.71
CA PRO A 121 -11.66 4.43 -9.97
C PRO A 121 -10.65 3.41 -10.49
N VAL A 122 -9.34 3.69 -10.32
CA VAL A 122 -8.29 2.75 -10.70
C VAL A 122 -8.37 1.47 -9.87
N ALA A 123 -8.41 1.59 -8.53
CA ALA A 123 -8.50 0.43 -7.65
C ALA A 123 -9.72 -0.45 -7.97
N ALA A 124 -10.88 0.17 -8.19
CA ALA A 124 -12.11 -0.54 -8.55
C ALA A 124 -12.04 -1.21 -9.93
N ALA A 125 -11.36 -0.59 -10.90
CA ALA A 125 -11.22 -1.13 -12.25
C ALA A 125 -10.26 -2.34 -12.30
N VAL A 126 -9.20 -2.33 -11.50
CA VAL A 126 -8.18 -3.38 -11.54
C VAL A 126 -8.44 -4.53 -10.55
N GLU A 127 -9.30 -4.31 -9.55
CA GLU A 127 -9.63 -5.35 -8.55
C GLU A 127 -10.12 -6.67 -9.17
N PRO A 128 -10.97 -6.68 -10.22
CA PRO A 128 -11.41 -7.92 -10.85
C PRO A 128 -10.30 -8.76 -11.51
N MET A 129 -9.13 -8.15 -11.81
CA MET A 129 -7.97 -8.88 -12.35
C MET A 129 -7.18 -9.60 -11.27
N TRP A 130 -7.12 -8.99 -10.07
CA TRP A 130 -6.41 -9.52 -8.92
C TRP A 130 -7.33 -9.57 -7.70
N PRO A 131 -8.35 -10.45 -7.71
CA PRO A 131 -9.34 -10.50 -6.64
C PRO A 131 -8.69 -10.69 -5.27
N GLY A 132 -8.98 -9.76 -4.37
CA GLY A 132 -8.42 -9.78 -3.03
C GLY A 132 -6.96 -9.33 -2.90
N GLN A 133 -6.29 -8.98 -3.99
CA GLN A 133 -4.90 -8.50 -3.99
C GLN A 133 -4.79 -7.00 -4.26
N VAL A 134 -5.90 -6.32 -4.57
CA VAL A 134 -5.95 -4.87 -4.76
C VAL A 134 -6.47 -4.19 -3.50
N TRP A 135 -5.80 -3.11 -3.10
CA TRP A 135 -6.15 -2.33 -1.92
C TRP A 135 -6.12 -0.83 -2.22
N GLU A 136 -7.10 -0.10 -1.69
CA GLU A 136 -6.95 1.34 -1.52
C GLU A 136 -5.99 1.58 -0.34
N CYS A 137 -5.13 2.60 -0.45
CA CYS A 137 -4.19 2.90 0.63
C CYS A 137 -4.13 4.38 1.00
N SER A 138 -3.58 4.66 2.16
CA SER A 138 -3.24 6.01 2.60
C SER A 138 -2.14 6.60 1.69
N HIS A 139 -1.83 7.89 1.89
CA HIS A 139 -1.00 8.64 0.95
C HIS A 139 0.38 8.01 0.68
N LEU A 140 0.65 7.75 -0.61
CA LEU A 140 1.90 7.16 -1.09
C LEU A 140 3.01 8.17 -1.40
N GLY A 141 2.67 9.45 -1.45
CA GLY A 141 3.54 10.50 -1.95
C GLY A 141 3.45 10.70 -3.46
N GLY A 142 3.65 11.96 -3.89
CA GLY A 142 3.62 12.33 -5.30
C GLY A 142 2.20 12.56 -5.84
N ASP A 143 1.39 13.31 -5.16
CA ASP A 143 0.02 13.75 -5.49
C ASP A 143 -0.08 14.34 -6.89
N ARG A 144 0.95 15.10 -7.34
CA ARG A 144 1.06 15.61 -8.72
C ARG A 144 1.08 14.50 -9.79
N PHE A 145 1.28 13.25 -9.39
CA PHE A 145 1.26 12.06 -10.24
C PHE A 145 0.04 11.15 -9.96
N ALA A 146 -1.01 11.68 -9.35
CA ALA A 146 -2.21 10.89 -9.07
C ALA A 146 -2.86 10.40 -10.39
N ALA A 147 -3.41 9.19 -10.48
CA ALA A 147 -3.35 8.21 -9.41
C ALA A 147 -1.97 7.59 -9.30
N THR A 148 -1.58 7.26 -8.07
CA THR A 148 -0.32 6.55 -7.79
C THR A 148 -0.63 5.15 -7.29
N MET A 149 0.17 4.18 -7.75
CA MET A 149 0.04 2.76 -7.41
C MET A 149 1.43 2.19 -7.09
N VAL A 150 1.48 1.26 -6.15
CA VAL A 150 2.70 0.49 -5.85
C VAL A 150 2.39 -1.00 -5.91
N LEU A 151 3.25 -1.77 -6.57
CA LEU A 151 3.21 -3.23 -6.58
C LEU A 151 4.22 -3.77 -5.58
N LEU A 152 3.74 -4.51 -4.60
CA LEU A 152 4.56 -5.20 -3.60
C LEU A 152 4.57 -6.72 -3.90
N PRO A 153 5.63 -7.43 -3.58
CA PRO A 153 6.81 -7.01 -2.82
C PRO A 153 7.92 -6.34 -3.63
N HIS A 154 7.80 -6.16 -4.94
CA HIS A 154 8.88 -5.59 -5.75
C HIS A 154 9.05 -4.07 -5.59
N GLY A 155 8.15 -3.37 -4.89
CA GLY A 155 8.23 -1.93 -4.64
C GLY A 155 8.10 -1.05 -5.88
N LEU A 156 7.57 -1.59 -6.99
CA LEU A 156 7.41 -0.87 -8.25
C LEU A 156 6.36 0.23 -8.11
N SER A 157 6.78 1.47 -8.20
CA SER A 157 5.93 2.65 -8.03
C SER A 157 5.53 3.24 -9.37
N PHE A 158 4.23 3.45 -9.57
CA PHE A 158 3.65 4.01 -10.79
C PHE A 158 2.90 5.31 -10.49
N GLY A 159 2.79 6.17 -11.48
CA GLY A 159 2.03 7.41 -11.39
C GLY A 159 1.31 7.74 -12.68
N ARG A 160 0.31 8.63 -12.60
CA ARG A 160 -0.61 8.95 -13.68
C ARG A 160 -1.34 7.73 -14.22
N VAL A 161 -1.63 6.79 -13.32
CA VAL A 161 -2.34 5.57 -13.65
C VAL A 161 -3.82 5.89 -13.82
N ASP A 162 -4.42 5.37 -14.86
CA ASP A 162 -5.87 5.31 -15.08
C ASP A 162 -6.33 3.84 -15.15
N ALA A 163 -7.59 3.59 -15.44
CA ALA A 163 -8.14 2.24 -15.49
C ALA A 163 -7.46 1.37 -16.57
N GLY A 164 -7.18 1.95 -17.74
CA GLY A 164 -6.53 1.24 -18.85
C GLY A 164 -5.09 0.91 -18.55
N SER A 165 -4.30 1.91 -18.18
CA SER A 165 -2.89 1.72 -17.83
C SER A 165 -2.70 0.87 -16.56
N GLY A 166 -3.65 0.93 -15.62
CA GLY A 166 -3.66 0.03 -14.47
C GLY A 166 -3.77 -1.43 -14.87
N PHE A 167 -4.66 -1.73 -15.81
CA PHE A 167 -4.81 -3.06 -16.40
C PHE A 167 -3.50 -3.51 -17.07
N GLU A 168 -2.93 -2.68 -17.95
CA GLU A 168 -1.70 -2.99 -18.66
C GLU A 168 -0.51 -3.21 -17.73
N ILE A 169 -0.41 -2.43 -16.64
CA ILE A 169 0.64 -2.58 -15.63
C ILE A 169 0.53 -3.93 -14.93
N LEU A 170 -0.68 -4.34 -14.50
CA LEU A 170 -0.87 -5.61 -13.82
C LEU A 170 -0.64 -6.79 -14.75
N ASP A 171 -1.12 -6.71 -15.98
CA ASP A 171 -0.92 -7.74 -16.99
C ASP A 171 0.57 -7.92 -17.37
N ALA A 172 1.30 -6.81 -17.56
CA ALA A 172 2.75 -6.87 -17.76
C ALA A 172 3.47 -7.50 -16.56
N TYR A 173 3.10 -7.09 -15.34
CA TYR A 173 3.69 -7.63 -14.14
C TYR A 173 3.47 -9.15 -13.99
N HIS A 174 2.29 -9.67 -14.38
CA HIS A 174 2.03 -11.10 -14.41
C HIS A 174 2.94 -11.87 -15.38
N ARG A 175 3.37 -11.21 -16.45
CA ARG A 175 4.35 -11.79 -17.40
C ARG A 175 5.80 -11.62 -16.96
N GLY A 176 6.05 -11.05 -15.77
CA GLY A 176 7.41 -10.72 -15.30
C GLY A 176 8.02 -9.50 -15.98
N GLU A 177 7.19 -8.64 -16.58
CA GLU A 177 7.57 -7.44 -17.30
C GLU A 177 7.27 -6.18 -16.48
N VAL A 178 7.95 -5.07 -16.76
CA VAL A 178 7.70 -3.76 -16.15
C VAL A 178 7.31 -2.75 -17.21
N LEU A 179 6.09 -2.22 -17.13
CA LEU A 179 5.62 -1.17 -18.02
C LEU A 179 6.27 0.17 -17.64
N SER A 180 7.26 0.60 -18.41
CA SER A 180 8.10 1.78 -18.12
C SER A 180 7.37 3.12 -18.24
N ALA A 181 6.32 3.22 -19.07
CA ALA A 181 5.62 4.47 -19.40
C ALA A 181 5.10 5.21 -18.15
N HIS A 182 4.62 4.48 -17.15
CA HIS A 182 4.06 5.00 -15.92
C HIS A 182 5.01 4.84 -14.71
N LEU A 183 6.15 4.20 -14.89
CA LEU A 183 7.09 3.88 -13.82
C LEU A 183 7.70 5.17 -13.22
N ARG A 184 7.68 5.25 -11.90
CA ARG A 184 8.33 6.29 -11.10
C ARG A 184 9.66 5.81 -10.50
N GLY A 185 9.83 4.50 -10.38
CA GLY A 185 10.98 3.84 -9.79
C GLY A 185 10.56 2.76 -8.80
N ARG A 186 11.53 2.37 -8.04
CA ARG A 186 11.44 1.36 -7.01
C ARG A 186 12.03 1.88 -5.70
#